data_2cbfcfd6f0df842d25756afdfe453314
#
_entry.id   2cbfcfd6f0df842d25756afdfe453314
#
_cell.length_a   1.000
_cell.length_b   1.000
_cell.length_c   1.000
_cell.angle_alpha   90.00
_cell.angle_beta   90.00
_cell.angle_gamma   90.00
#
_symmetry.space_group_name_H-M   'P 1'
#
loop_
_entity.id
_entity.type
_entity.pdbx_description
1 polymer ?
#
loop_
_entity_poly.entity_id
_entity_poly.type
_entity_poly.pdbx_seq_one_letter_code
_entity_poly.pdbx_strand_id
1 'polypeptide(L)'
;MLHRFAIASGLLLTSFTNFIPTALAEVKFSNAQSGTIEISGGDYKVLESVVPGNINVNVPPDTAAQITVLSPSFASGASKDPGGTKRIGFLEFGSNKLSSDGNNNTATLPAGDTNLEVGLRIERPVSFTSGTYNYAVNLSVTITPQ
;
A
#
# COMPACT_ATOMS: atom_id res chain seq x y z
N MET A 1 -14.59 9.13 -26.71
CA MET A 1 -13.62 10.04 -26.12
C MET A 1 -12.86 9.30 -25.04
N LEU A 2 -11.61 9.00 -25.29
CA LEU A 2 -10.76 8.32 -24.32
C LEU A 2 -10.19 9.35 -23.35
N HIS A 3 -10.73 9.42 -22.15
CA HIS A 3 -10.12 10.19 -21.09
C HIS A 3 -9.04 9.33 -20.43
N ARG A 4 -7.80 9.68 -20.66
CA ARG A 4 -6.67 9.05 -19.97
C ARG A 4 -6.53 9.71 -18.60
N PHE A 5 -6.65 8.90 -17.58
CA PHE A 5 -6.38 9.32 -16.21
C PHE A 5 -4.96 8.86 -15.84
N ALA A 6 -4.07 9.81 -15.61
CA ALA A 6 -2.79 9.51 -15.00
C ALA A 6 -2.92 9.74 -13.50
N ILE A 7 -2.66 8.72 -12.71
CA ILE A 7 -2.84 8.80 -11.28
C ILE A 7 -1.58 8.32 -10.59
N ALA A 8 -1.01 9.20 -9.75
CA ALA A 8 0.08 8.84 -8.88
C ALA A 8 -0.49 8.37 -7.53
N SER A 9 -0.11 7.19 -7.08
CA SER A 9 -0.43 6.73 -5.72
C SER A 9 0.72 7.11 -4.79
N GLY A 10 0.40 7.85 -3.73
CA GLY A 10 1.35 8.14 -2.66
C GLY A 10 1.38 6.99 -1.66
N LEU A 11 2.57 6.67 -1.15
CA LEU A 11 2.78 5.69 -0.10
C LEU A 11 2.83 6.41 1.25
N LEU A 12 1.85 6.16 2.10
CA LEU A 12 1.92 6.57 3.49
C LEU A 12 2.32 5.37 4.34
N LEU A 13 3.44 5.48 5.02
CA LEU A 13 3.94 4.45 5.92
C LEU A 13 3.60 4.84 7.33
N THR A 14 2.79 3.99 7.98
CA THR A 14 2.56 4.09 9.41
C THR A 14 3.29 2.92 10.06
N SER A 15 4.42 3.17 10.67
CA SER A 15 5.11 2.17 11.48
C SER A 15 4.64 2.29 12.92
N PHE A 16 3.95 1.26 13.42
CA PHE A 16 3.69 1.12 14.84
C PHE A 16 4.73 0.21 15.43
N THR A 17 5.70 0.79 16.10
CA THR A 17 6.59 0.02 16.95
C THR A 17 5.93 -0.16 18.30
N ASN A 18 5.68 -1.40 18.71
CA ASN A 18 5.45 -1.68 20.11
C ASN A 18 6.65 -1.19 20.89
N PHE A 19 6.40 -0.27 21.81
CA PHE A 19 7.46 0.38 22.56
C PHE A 19 8.21 -0.65 23.41
N ILE A 20 9.47 -0.89 23.06
CA ILE A 20 10.36 -1.74 23.84
C ILE A 20 11.41 -0.82 24.45
N PRO A 21 11.54 -0.84 25.80
CA PRO A 21 12.34 0.17 26.50
C PRO A 21 13.85 0.02 26.39
N THR A 22 14.36 -0.89 25.58
CA THR A 22 15.80 -1.04 25.30
C THR A 22 16.12 -0.52 23.92
N ALA A 23 17.24 0.17 23.76
CA ALA A 23 17.69 0.70 22.49
C ALA A 23 17.85 -0.43 21.48
N LEU A 24 16.80 -0.66 20.69
CA LEU A 24 16.76 -1.70 19.68
C LEU A 24 16.94 -1.10 18.32
N ALA A 25 17.54 -1.89 17.47
CA ALA A 25 17.66 -1.63 16.08
C ALA A 25 16.27 -1.41 15.48
N GLU A 26 16.12 -0.37 14.72
CA GLU A 26 14.87 0.01 14.06
C GLU A 26 14.71 -0.68 12.72
N VAL A 27 13.47 -1.03 12.40
CA VAL A 27 13.11 -1.29 11.00
C VAL A 27 13.09 0.03 10.26
N LYS A 28 13.81 0.09 9.16
CA LYS A 28 13.96 1.33 8.37
C LYS A 28 13.36 1.16 6.99
N PHE A 29 12.60 2.16 6.58
CA PHE A 29 12.07 2.26 5.22
C PHE A 29 12.86 3.30 4.43
N SER A 30 13.10 3.04 3.16
CA SER A 30 13.85 3.93 2.27
C SER A 30 13.42 3.77 0.82
N ASN A 31 13.80 4.75 -0.01
CA ASN A 31 13.60 4.70 -1.46
C ASN A 31 12.15 4.46 -1.89
N ALA A 32 11.20 5.14 -1.25
CA ALA A 32 9.81 5.06 -1.62
C ALA A 32 9.57 5.68 -3.01
N GLN A 33 8.94 4.92 -3.90
CA GLN A 33 8.54 5.38 -5.23
C GLN A 33 7.06 5.11 -5.42
N SER A 34 6.33 6.13 -5.87
CA SER A 34 4.91 5.99 -6.17
C SER A 34 4.69 5.14 -7.41
N GLY A 35 3.66 4.32 -7.37
CA GLY A 35 3.16 3.63 -8.54
C GLY A 35 2.15 4.48 -9.32
N THR A 36 1.59 3.90 -10.37
CA THR A 36 0.53 4.51 -11.18
C THR A 36 -0.73 3.65 -11.14
N ILE A 37 -1.86 4.31 -11.16
CA ILE A 37 -3.18 3.68 -11.20
C ILE A 37 -3.95 4.21 -12.40
N GLU A 38 -4.76 3.35 -13.01
CA GLU A 38 -5.58 3.68 -14.17
C GLU A 38 -6.99 3.13 -14.01
N ILE A 39 -7.91 3.73 -14.74
CA ILE A 39 -9.27 3.23 -14.84
C ILE A 39 -9.25 1.85 -15.49
N SER A 40 -9.94 0.91 -14.85
CA SER A 40 -10.19 -0.44 -15.36
C SER A 40 -11.68 -0.62 -15.60
N GLY A 41 -12.01 -1.17 -16.76
CA GLY A 41 -13.41 -1.40 -17.15
C GLY A 41 -14.08 -0.22 -17.86
N GLY A 42 -15.19 -0.49 -18.55
CA GLY A 42 -15.88 0.47 -19.39
C GLY A 42 -16.84 1.40 -18.65
N ASP A 43 -17.14 1.12 -17.38
CA ASP A 43 -18.07 1.90 -16.55
C ASP A 43 -17.36 2.97 -15.69
N TYR A 44 -16.04 3.04 -15.76
CA TYR A 44 -15.21 4.02 -15.03
C TYR A 44 -15.38 3.98 -13.51
N LYS A 45 -15.71 2.82 -12.95
CA LYS A 45 -15.95 2.64 -11.50
C LYS A 45 -14.77 2.05 -10.75
N VAL A 46 -13.76 1.59 -11.45
CA VAL A 46 -12.60 0.88 -10.87
C VAL A 46 -11.31 1.57 -11.27
N LEU A 47 -10.47 1.83 -10.27
CA LEU A 47 -9.07 2.20 -10.44
C LEU A 47 -8.20 1.03 -9.99
N GLU A 48 -7.21 0.69 -10.78
CA GLU A 48 -6.25 -0.37 -10.47
C GLU A 48 -4.83 0.07 -10.73
N SER A 49 -3.90 -0.46 -9.93
CA SER A 49 -2.47 -0.27 -10.16
C SER A 49 -2.05 -0.91 -11.47
N VAL A 50 -1.35 -0.15 -12.29
CA VAL A 50 -0.73 -0.62 -13.55
C VAL A 50 0.80 -0.68 -13.41
N VAL A 51 1.37 0.21 -12.60
CA VAL A 51 2.76 0.15 -12.17
C VAL A 51 2.76 0.16 -10.64
N PRO A 52 3.33 -0.85 -9.98
CA PRO A 52 3.36 -0.86 -8.53
C PRO A 52 4.24 0.25 -7.97
N GLY A 53 3.91 0.72 -6.78
CA GLY A 53 4.82 1.50 -5.99
C GLY A 53 5.87 0.59 -5.36
N ASN A 54 7.02 1.16 -5.02
CA ASN A 54 8.12 0.41 -4.44
C ASN A 54 8.62 1.10 -3.17
N ILE A 55 9.00 0.30 -2.20
CA ILE A 55 9.71 0.78 -1.02
C ILE A 55 10.65 -0.30 -0.52
N ASN A 56 11.81 0.11 -0.05
CA ASN A 56 12.77 -0.77 0.60
C ASN A 56 12.54 -0.80 2.10
N VAL A 57 12.61 -1.98 2.70
CA VAL A 57 12.56 -2.14 4.15
C VAL A 57 13.82 -2.88 4.59
N ASN A 58 14.47 -2.37 5.63
CA ASN A 58 15.60 -3.03 6.27
C ASN A 58 15.18 -3.49 7.67
N VAL A 59 15.28 -4.79 7.89
CA VAL A 59 15.00 -5.42 9.19
C VAL A 59 16.32 -5.80 9.81
N PRO A 60 16.63 -5.32 11.03
CA PRO A 60 17.87 -5.67 11.73
C PRO A 60 17.97 -7.18 12.00
N PRO A 61 19.21 -7.72 12.14
CA PRO A 61 19.38 -9.09 12.57
C PRO A 61 18.79 -9.31 13.97
N ASP A 62 18.43 -10.54 14.27
CA ASP A 62 17.85 -10.94 15.57
C ASP A 62 16.55 -10.21 15.93
N THR A 63 15.83 -9.77 14.91
CA THR A 63 14.54 -9.10 15.03
C THR A 63 13.50 -9.84 14.23
N ALA A 64 12.37 -10.16 14.84
CA ALA A 64 11.21 -10.65 14.11
C ALA A 64 10.32 -9.47 13.75
N ALA A 65 10.02 -9.31 12.48
CA ALA A 65 9.14 -8.27 11.99
C ALA A 65 8.01 -8.87 11.17
N GLN A 66 6.80 -8.38 11.39
CA GLN A 66 5.64 -8.73 10.59
C GLN A 66 5.11 -7.48 9.92
N ILE A 67 4.77 -7.58 8.64
CA ILE A 67 4.18 -6.50 7.88
C ILE A 67 2.73 -6.84 7.54
N THR A 68 1.86 -5.87 7.71
CA THR A 68 0.44 -5.97 7.36
C THR A 68 0.10 -4.88 6.35
N VAL A 69 -0.60 -5.26 5.28
CA VAL A 69 -1.17 -4.29 4.35
C VAL A 69 -2.57 -3.92 4.83
N LEU A 70 -2.82 -2.62 4.91
CA LEU A 70 -4.09 -2.05 5.34
C LEU A 70 -4.84 -1.44 4.16
N SER A 71 -6.13 -1.16 4.35
CA SER A 71 -6.93 -0.48 3.34
C SER A 71 -6.29 0.83 2.90
N PRO A 72 -6.22 1.10 1.59
CA PRO A 72 -5.77 2.40 1.11
C PRO A 72 -6.67 3.52 1.57
N SER A 73 -6.11 4.72 1.65
CA SER A 73 -6.85 5.93 1.95
C SER A 73 -6.83 6.90 0.77
N PHE A 74 -7.93 7.61 0.59
CA PHE A 74 -8.02 8.69 -0.38
C PHE A 74 -7.20 9.89 0.11
N ALA A 75 -6.26 10.36 -0.69
CA ALA A 75 -5.44 11.53 -0.35
C ALA A 75 -5.96 12.79 -1.03
N SER A 76 -6.18 12.74 -2.33
CA SER A 76 -6.71 13.85 -3.11
C SER A 76 -7.25 13.37 -4.46
N GLY A 77 -8.10 14.16 -5.08
CA GLY A 77 -8.61 13.83 -6.40
C GLY A 77 -9.69 14.77 -6.88
N ALA A 78 -10.05 14.62 -8.15
CA ALA A 78 -11.09 15.43 -8.79
C ALA A 78 -12.45 15.26 -8.14
N SER A 79 -12.71 14.12 -7.51
CA SER A 79 -13.89 13.87 -6.68
C SER A 79 -13.52 12.97 -5.51
N LYS A 80 -14.20 13.18 -4.38
CA LYS A 80 -14.00 12.35 -3.18
C LYS A 80 -14.66 10.98 -3.35
N ASP A 81 -14.16 10.00 -2.60
CA ASP A 81 -14.79 8.70 -2.54
C ASP A 81 -16.19 8.80 -1.92
N PRO A 82 -17.22 8.36 -2.62
CA PRO A 82 -18.56 8.26 -2.04
C PRO A 82 -18.66 7.13 -1.02
N GLY A 83 -19.73 7.12 -0.23
CA GLY A 83 -20.05 5.98 0.62
C GLY A 83 -20.21 4.71 -0.20
N GLY A 84 -19.77 3.58 0.34
CA GLY A 84 -19.78 2.29 -0.35
C GLY A 84 -18.56 2.03 -1.24
N THR A 85 -17.58 2.94 -1.27
CA THR A 85 -16.32 2.72 -1.97
C THR A 85 -15.53 1.60 -1.30
N LYS A 86 -15.08 0.62 -2.10
CA LYS A 86 -14.18 -0.43 -1.65
C LYS A 86 -12.75 -0.07 -1.98
N ARG A 87 -11.86 -0.21 -1.01
CA ARG A 87 -10.43 0.07 -1.16
C ARG A 87 -9.64 -1.15 -0.73
N ILE A 88 -8.87 -1.68 -1.66
CA ILE A 88 -8.07 -2.88 -1.44
C ILE A 88 -6.62 -2.53 -1.69
N GLY A 89 -5.76 -2.77 -0.68
CA GLY A 89 -4.32 -2.64 -0.82
C GLY A 89 -3.68 -3.99 -1.08
N PHE A 90 -2.63 -4.00 -1.89
CA PHE A 90 -1.84 -5.17 -2.22
C PHE A 90 -0.38 -4.95 -1.85
N LEU A 91 0.26 -6.00 -1.38
CA LEU A 91 1.67 -6.00 -1.04
C LEU A 91 2.32 -7.29 -1.54
N GLU A 92 3.41 -7.15 -2.28
CA GLU A 92 4.17 -8.30 -2.76
C GLU A 92 5.65 -8.17 -2.42
N PHE A 93 6.22 -9.24 -1.92
CA PHE A 93 7.66 -9.39 -1.75
C PHE A 93 8.03 -10.87 -1.66
N GLY A 94 9.12 -11.27 -2.29
CA GLY A 94 9.48 -12.67 -2.39
C GLY A 94 8.35 -13.49 -3.01
N SER A 95 7.91 -14.53 -2.33
CA SER A 95 6.75 -15.33 -2.72
C SER A 95 5.45 -14.90 -2.03
N ASN A 96 5.48 -13.83 -1.23
CA ASN A 96 4.32 -13.36 -0.48
C ASN A 96 3.47 -12.44 -1.35
N LYS A 97 2.17 -12.70 -1.35
CA LYS A 97 1.16 -11.85 -1.98
C LYS A 97 0.06 -11.60 -0.96
N LEU A 98 0.00 -10.37 -0.50
CA LEU A 98 -0.93 -9.96 0.56
C LEU A 98 -2.00 -9.04 0.01
N SER A 99 -3.17 -9.11 0.61
CA SER A 99 -4.31 -8.26 0.27
C SER A 99 -5.00 -7.79 1.54
N SER A 100 -5.36 -6.51 1.58
CA SER A 100 -6.00 -5.92 2.78
C SER A 100 -7.44 -6.38 3.01
N ASP A 101 -8.10 -6.92 1.99
CA ASP A 101 -9.50 -7.36 2.06
C ASP A 101 -9.69 -8.81 2.46
N GLY A 102 -8.60 -9.56 2.68
CA GLY A 102 -8.65 -10.99 2.97
C GLY A 102 -7.97 -11.36 4.28
N ASN A 103 -7.92 -12.66 4.53
CA ASN A 103 -7.23 -13.21 5.69
C ASN A 103 -5.70 -13.24 5.50
N ASN A 104 -5.23 -13.10 4.27
CA ASN A 104 -3.81 -13.10 3.93
C ASN A 104 -3.30 -11.66 3.80
N ASN A 105 -3.33 -10.91 4.89
CA ASN A 105 -2.93 -9.51 4.91
C ASN A 105 -1.61 -9.26 5.66
N THR A 106 -1.02 -10.29 6.25
CA THR A 106 0.19 -10.18 7.08
C THR A 106 1.21 -11.25 6.69
N ALA A 107 2.46 -10.88 6.68
CA ALA A 107 3.58 -11.82 6.46
C ALA A 107 4.81 -11.41 7.27
N THR A 108 5.71 -12.37 7.46
CA THR A 108 6.98 -12.13 8.13
C THR A 108 7.98 -11.50 7.16
N LEU A 109 8.62 -10.43 7.61
CA LEU A 109 9.73 -9.80 6.89
C LEU A 109 11.04 -10.50 7.28
N PRO A 110 11.85 -10.91 6.29
CA PRO A 110 13.17 -11.46 6.60
C PRO A 110 14.11 -10.38 7.10
N ALA A 111 15.15 -10.78 7.83
CA ALA A 111 16.22 -9.87 8.19
C ALA A 111 16.95 -9.37 6.94
N GLY A 112 17.47 -8.15 7.01
CA GLY A 112 18.14 -7.49 5.88
C GLY A 112 17.18 -6.66 5.04
N ASP A 113 17.61 -6.38 3.82
CA ASP A 113 16.86 -5.53 2.89
C ASP A 113 15.84 -6.34 2.10
N THR A 114 14.64 -5.81 2.00
CA THR A 114 13.57 -6.37 1.17
C THR A 114 12.94 -5.25 0.36
N ASN A 115 12.79 -5.46 -0.94
CA ASN A 115 12.01 -4.57 -1.78
C ASN A 115 10.55 -4.98 -1.74
N LEU A 116 9.69 -4.04 -1.36
CA LEU A 116 8.24 -4.23 -1.31
C LEU A 116 7.61 -3.57 -2.53
N GLU A 117 6.73 -4.30 -3.19
CA GLU A 117 5.86 -3.75 -4.23
C GLU A 117 4.46 -3.57 -3.67
N VAL A 118 3.89 -2.39 -3.86
CA VAL A 118 2.55 -2.07 -3.37
C VAL A 118 1.65 -1.67 -4.52
N GLY A 119 0.41 -2.08 -4.42
CA GLY A 119 -0.62 -1.74 -5.37
C GLY A 119 -1.95 -1.50 -4.67
N LEU A 120 -2.95 -1.12 -5.45
CA LEU A 120 -4.30 -0.92 -4.93
C LEU A 120 -5.36 -1.15 -6.00
N ARG A 121 -6.57 -1.38 -5.52
CA ARG A 121 -7.78 -1.39 -6.32
C ARG A 121 -8.84 -0.61 -5.57
N ILE A 122 -9.46 0.35 -6.25
CA ILE A 122 -10.54 1.16 -5.71
C ILE A 122 -11.79 0.95 -6.55
N GLU A 123 -12.86 0.54 -5.92
CA GLU A 123 -14.16 0.36 -6.57
C GLU A 123 -15.17 1.34 -5.99
N ARG A 124 -15.73 2.19 -6.85
CA ARG A 124 -16.77 3.14 -6.48
C ARG A 124 -18.14 2.65 -6.94
N PRO A 125 -19.23 2.98 -6.20
CA PRO A 125 -20.59 2.74 -6.68
C PRO A 125 -20.98 3.66 -7.86
N VAL A 126 -20.24 4.74 -8.06
CA VAL A 126 -20.44 5.70 -9.16
C VAL A 126 -19.14 5.89 -9.94
N SER A 127 -19.24 6.30 -11.20
CA SER A 127 -18.07 6.51 -12.06
C SER A 127 -17.15 7.60 -11.51
N PHE A 128 -15.84 7.38 -11.71
CA PHE A 128 -14.84 8.42 -11.45
C PHE A 128 -15.02 9.56 -12.45
N THR A 129 -14.92 10.79 -11.97
CA THR A 129 -14.86 11.97 -12.86
C THR A 129 -13.45 12.15 -13.42
N SER A 130 -13.34 12.80 -14.56
CA SER A 130 -12.03 13.09 -15.15
C SER A 130 -11.15 13.90 -14.21
N GLY A 131 -9.90 13.51 -14.12
CA GLY A 131 -8.92 14.21 -13.29
C GLY A 131 -7.85 13.30 -12.73
N THR A 132 -7.05 13.85 -11.84
CA THR A 132 -5.98 13.14 -11.15
C THR A 132 -6.46 12.68 -9.78
N TYR A 133 -6.11 11.46 -9.41
CA TYR A 133 -6.45 10.88 -8.12
C TYR A 133 -5.18 10.37 -7.43
N ASN A 134 -5.09 10.62 -6.14
CA ASN A 134 -4.01 10.13 -5.30
C ASN A 134 -4.57 9.33 -4.13
N TYR A 135 -4.07 8.12 -3.97
CA TYR A 135 -4.37 7.24 -2.84
C TYR A 135 -3.08 6.85 -2.15
N ALA A 136 -3.17 6.57 -0.87
CA ALA A 136 -2.07 6.05 -0.08
C ALA A 136 -2.33 4.59 0.27
N VAL A 137 -1.35 3.73 0.05
CA VAL A 137 -1.36 2.37 0.59
C VAL A 137 -0.72 2.42 1.98
N ASN A 138 -1.43 1.90 2.97
CA ASN A 138 -1.01 1.93 4.36
C ASN A 138 -0.39 0.58 4.74
N LEU A 139 0.80 0.63 5.33
CA LEU A 139 1.51 -0.54 5.81
C LEU A 139 1.74 -0.40 7.32
N SER A 140 1.60 -1.50 8.03
CA SER A 140 1.89 -1.58 9.46
C SER A 140 2.97 -2.61 9.70
N VAL A 141 3.98 -2.27 10.49
CA VAL A 141 5.04 -3.22 10.87
C VAL A 141 5.02 -3.41 12.38
N THR A 142 4.94 -4.65 12.80
CA THR A 142 5.06 -5.04 14.21
C THR A 142 6.40 -5.73 14.41
N ILE A 143 7.13 -5.27 15.41
CA ILE A 143 8.46 -5.80 15.74
C ILE A 143 8.36 -6.56 17.07
N THR A 144 8.90 -7.77 17.06
CA THR A 144 9.05 -8.56 18.27
C THR A 144 10.54 -8.88 18.45
N PRO A 145 11.15 -8.47 19.56
CA PRO A 145 12.54 -8.84 19.86
C PRO A 145 12.66 -10.35 20.05
N GLN A 146 13.76 -10.87 19.59
CA GLN A 146 14.15 -12.26 19.83
C GLN A 146 15.27 -12.35 20.84
#